data_b14c4d8ab655f201fa982c50bfe0e031
#
_entry.id   b14c4d8ab655f201fa982c50bfe0e031
#
_cell.length_a   1.000
_cell.length_b   1.000
_cell.length_c   1.000
_cell.angle_alpha   90.00
_cell.angle_beta   90.00
_cell.angle_gamma   90.00
#
_symmetry.space_group_name_H-M   'P 1'
#
loop_
_entity.id
_entity.type
_entity.pdbx_description
1 polymer ?
#
loop_
_entity_poly.entity_id
_entity_poly.type
_entity_poly.pdbx_seq_one_letter_code
_entity_poly.pdbx_strand_id
1 'polypeptide(L)'
;MSAQSPTVATACASIRFAELEELLHQVFVRHGTSAQVAAILAHNCASAERDGAHSHGIFRIPGYLSTLASGWVNGTAVPSVTDVASGFLRVDAGNGFAQPALAAARPLLVEKARSAGIALLAIHNSHHFAALWPDVEPFAEEGLVALSVVNSMTCVVPHGADRPLFGTNPIAFAA
;
A
#
# COMPACT_ATOMS: atom_id res chain seq x y z
N MET A 1 40.81 -30.36 -1.87
CA MET A 1 40.94 -29.05 -1.26
C MET A 1 39.63 -28.29 -1.54
N SER A 2 38.75 -28.24 -0.57
CA SER A 2 37.44 -27.60 -0.71
C SER A 2 37.59 -26.11 -0.37
N ALA A 3 37.38 -25.26 -1.36
CA ALA A 3 37.40 -23.81 -1.17
C ALA A 3 36.12 -23.41 -0.44
N GLN A 4 36.22 -23.01 0.81
CA GLN A 4 35.13 -22.36 1.55
C GLN A 4 34.94 -20.95 0.98
N SER A 5 33.77 -20.70 0.43
CA SER A 5 33.35 -19.34 0.06
C SER A 5 33.31 -18.46 1.32
N PRO A 6 33.80 -17.23 1.28
CA PRO A 6 33.75 -16.35 2.43
C PRO A 6 32.29 -16.01 2.75
N THR A 7 31.86 -16.32 3.96
CA THR A 7 30.58 -15.86 4.51
C THR A 7 30.69 -14.35 4.70
N VAL A 8 30.07 -13.59 3.83
CA VAL A 8 29.90 -12.13 4.05
C VAL A 8 28.96 -11.99 5.24
N ALA A 9 29.51 -11.59 6.38
CA ALA A 9 28.69 -11.21 7.51
C ALA A 9 27.88 -9.98 7.10
N THR A 10 26.58 -10.15 6.87
CA THR A 10 25.65 -9.05 6.61
C THR A 10 25.57 -8.24 7.90
N ALA A 11 26.20 -7.08 7.94
CA ALA A 11 26.06 -6.16 9.06
C ALA A 11 24.60 -5.69 9.11
N CYS A 12 23.84 -6.14 10.10
CA CYS A 12 22.51 -5.58 10.36
C CYS A 12 22.68 -4.17 10.87
N ALA A 13 22.16 -3.20 10.11
CA ALA A 13 22.02 -1.81 10.58
C ALA A 13 20.66 -1.67 11.25
N SER A 14 20.63 -1.01 12.42
CA SER A 14 19.41 -0.66 13.14
C SER A 14 19.12 0.82 12.92
N ILE A 15 17.88 1.14 12.59
CA ILE A 15 17.38 2.51 12.40
C ILE A 15 16.10 2.69 13.23
N ARG A 16 15.89 3.88 13.80
CA ARG A 16 14.64 4.18 14.50
C ARG A 16 13.52 4.36 13.48
N PHE A 17 12.29 3.98 13.86
CA PHE A 17 11.11 4.07 13.00
C PHE A 17 10.94 5.47 12.37
N ALA A 18 10.98 6.52 13.18
CA ALA A 18 10.83 7.89 12.70
C ALA A 18 11.95 8.33 11.74
N GLU A 19 13.18 7.83 11.93
CA GLU A 19 14.30 8.12 11.01
C GLU A 19 14.11 7.40 9.68
N LEU A 20 13.61 6.15 9.71
CA LEU A 20 13.31 5.41 8.48
C LEU A 20 12.16 6.09 7.72
N GLU A 21 11.11 6.48 8.42
CA GLU A 21 9.95 7.16 7.82
C GLU A 21 10.38 8.48 7.14
N GLU A 22 11.18 9.31 7.82
CA GLU A 22 11.70 10.55 7.25
C GLU A 22 12.61 10.30 6.03
N LEU A 23 13.48 9.30 6.11
CA LEU A 23 14.36 8.93 4.98
C LEU A 23 13.51 8.49 3.76
N LEU A 24 12.51 7.65 3.97
CA LEU A 24 11.63 7.18 2.91
C LEU A 24 10.80 8.33 2.32
N HIS A 25 10.29 9.24 3.17
CA HIS A 25 9.60 10.44 2.73
C HIS A 25 10.47 11.26 1.77
N GLN A 26 11.72 11.56 2.16
CA GLN A 26 12.65 12.30 1.30
C GLN A 26 12.94 11.57 -0.01
N VAL A 27 13.08 10.24 0.02
CA VAL A 27 13.28 9.43 -1.18
C VAL A 27 12.10 9.57 -2.13
N PHE A 28 10.87 9.42 -1.65
CA PHE A 28 9.67 9.55 -2.48
C PHE A 28 9.52 10.96 -3.07
N VAL A 29 9.70 12.01 -2.27
CA VAL A 29 9.62 13.41 -2.74
C VAL A 29 10.64 13.66 -3.85
N ARG A 30 11.90 13.22 -3.68
CA ARG A 30 12.94 13.37 -4.71
C ARG A 30 12.63 12.64 -6.02
N HIS A 31 11.76 11.62 -5.97
CA HIS A 31 11.38 10.83 -7.14
C HIS A 31 9.97 11.17 -7.68
N GLY A 32 9.47 12.36 -7.36
CA GLY A 32 8.32 12.94 -8.05
C GLY A 32 6.97 12.68 -7.38
N THR A 33 6.93 12.32 -6.10
CA THR A 33 5.66 12.33 -5.35
C THR A 33 5.40 13.72 -4.73
N SER A 34 4.12 14.03 -4.48
CA SER A 34 3.79 15.12 -3.57
C SER A 34 4.22 14.77 -2.14
N ALA A 35 4.44 15.79 -1.28
CA ALA A 35 4.80 15.57 0.12
C ALA A 35 3.76 14.73 0.87
N GLN A 36 2.46 14.93 0.58
CA GLN A 36 1.38 14.17 1.19
C GLN A 36 1.42 12.68 0.77
N VAL A 37 1.61 12.41 -0.52
CA VAL A 37 1.75 11.03 -1.02
C VAL A 37 2.98 10.38 -0.43
N ALA A 38 4.12 11.09 -0.41
CA ALA A 38 5.37 10.61 0.18
C ALA A 38 5.20 10.20 1.64
N ALA A 39 4.53 11.03 2.46
CA ALA A 39 4.29 10.74 3.88
C ALA A 39 3.49 9.43 4.07
N ILE A 40 2.42 9.24 3.31
CA ILE A 40 1.58 8.04 3.39
C ILE A 40 2.36 6.79 2.98
N LEU A 41 3.09 6.84 1.87
CA LEU A 41 3.88 5.70 1.39
C LEU A 41 5.05 5.37 2.32
N ALA A 42 5.74 6.39 2.84
CA ALA A 42 6.85 6.24 3.78
C ALA A 42 6.38 5.55 5.06
N HIS A 43 5.28 6.02 5.63
CA HIS A 43 4.66 5.40 6.82
C HIS A 43 4.31 3.93 6.58
N ASN A 44 3.66 3.63 5.46
CA ASN A 44 3.26 2.25 5.12
C ASN A 44 4.49 1.33 4.96
N CYS A 45 5.52 1.77 4.21
CA CYS A 45 6.74 0.97 4.04
C CYS A 45 7.51 0.80 5.35
N ALA A 46 7.61 1.85 6.18
CA ALA A 46 8.28 1.79 7.48
C ALA A 46 7.53 0.87 8.44
N SER A 47 6.19 0.90 8.45
CA SER A 47 5.36 0.00 9.24
C SER A 47 5.56 -1.46 8.85
N ALA A 48 5.55 -1.76 7.55
CA ALA A 48 5.81 -3.11 7.05
C ALA A 48 7.21 -3.62 7.46
N GLU A 49 8.22 -2.75 7.43
CA GLU A 49 9.58 -3.10 7.86
C GLU A 49 9.66 -3.37 9.36
N ARG A 50 9.05 -2.50 10.19
CA ARG A 50 8.94 -2.67 11.65
C ARG A 50 8.28 -4.00 12.03
N ASP A 51 7.23 -4.37 11.31
CA ASP A 51 6.40 -5.54 11.61
C ASP A 51 6.98 -6.84 11.00
N GLY A 52 8.21 -6.79 10.45
CA GLY A 52 8.93 -7.94 9.89
C GLY A 52 8.44 -8.38 8.51
N ALA A 53 7.56 -7.62 7.87
CA ALA A 53 7.10 -7.90 6.51
C ALA A 53 8.02 -7.26 5.45
N HIS A 54 9.30 -7.58 5.52
CA HIS A 54 10.37 -6.98 4.70
C HIS A 54 10.08 -7.00 3.19
N SER A 55 9.33 -7.98 2.70
CA SER A 55 8.90 -8.05 1.29
C SER A 55 7.98 -6.89 0.86
N HIS A 56 7.41 -6.14 1.82
CA HIS A 56 6.52 -5.00 1.62
C HIS A 56 7.05 -3.69 2.23
N GLY A 57 8.22 -3.75 2.87
CA GLY A 57 8.97 -2.62 3.41
C GLY A 57 9.97 -2.04 2.41
N ILE A 58 11.21 -1.85 2.84
CA ILE A 58 12.30 -1.24 2.05
C ILE A 58 12.54 -1.99 0.73
N PHE A 59 12.35 -3.30 0.72
CA PHE A 59 12.48 -4.13 -0.48
C PHE A 59 11.62 -3.62 -1.67
N ARG A 60 10.49 -2.96 -1.40
CA ARG A 60 9.59 -2.43 -2.44
C ARG A 60 10.05 -1.11 -3.05
N ILE A 61 10.93 -0.38 -2.39
CA ILE A 61 11.32 0.97 -2.81
C ILE A 61 11.82 1.02 -4.26
N PRO A 62 12.72 0.14 -4.75
CA PRO A 62 13.13 0.15 -6.14
C PRO A 62 11.95 0.02 -7.13
N GLY A 63 10.93 -0.79 -6.79
CA GLY A 63 9.72 -0.94 -7.60
C GLY A 63 8.89 0.35 -7.66
N TYR A 64 8.66 1.00 -6.52
CA TYR A 64 8.00 2.30 -6.46
C TYR A 64 8.73 3.34 -7.33
N LEU A 65 10.05 3.46 -7.16
CA LEU A 65 10.83 4.46 -7.88
C LEU A 65 10.86 4.20 -9.39
N SER A 66 10.92 2.94 -9.80
CA SER A 66 10.87 2.56 -11.22
C SER A 66 9.52 2.92 -11.86
N THR A 67 8.40 2.69 -11.17
CA THR A 67 7.07 3.03 -11.69
C THR A 67 6.84 4.53 -11.76
N LEU A 68 7.37 5.31 -10.81
CA LEU A 68 7.34 6.77 -10.84
C LEU A 68 8.20 7.31 -11.99
N ALA A 69 9.44 6.82 -12.14
CA ALA A 69 10.37 7.26 -13.17
C ALA A 69 9.87 6.95 -14.61
N SER A 70 9.14 5.84 -14.78
CA SER A 70 8.54 5.49 -16.06
C SER A 70 7.27 6.28 -16.39
N GLY A 71 6.71 7.03 -15.43
CA GLY A 71 5.42 7.71 -15.58
C GLY A 71 4.22 6.75 -15.55
N TRP A 72 4.41 5.48 -15.20
CA TRP A 72 3.31 4.52 -15.10
C TRP A 72 2.38 4.83 -13.93
N VAL A 73 2.90 5.40 -12.85
CA VAL A 73 2.13 5.88 -11.70
C VAL A 73 2.27 7.39 -11.59
N ASN A 74 1.16 8.08 -11.35
CA ASN A 74 1.15 9.50 -11.07
C ASN A 74 1.43 9.75 -9.57
N GLY A 75 2.65 10.13 -9.24
CA GLY A 75 3.08 10.39 -7.86
C GLY A 75 2.47 11.63 -7.21
N THR A 76 1.81 12.48 -7.98
CA THR A 76 1.15 13.72 -7.52
C THR A 76 -0.36 13.71 -7.69
N ALA A 77 -0.94 12.54 -8.02
CA ALA A 77 -2.37 12.40 -8.20
C ALA A 77 -3.15 12.87 -6.97
N VAL A 78 -4.21 13.60 -7.21
CA VAL A 78 -5.19 14.00 -6.21
C VAL A 78 -6.43 13.13 -6.39
N PRO A 79 -6.74 12.23 -5.44
CA PRO A 79 -7.90 11.35 -5.54
C PRO A 79 -9.22 12.12 -5.56
N SER A 80 -10.17 11.66 -6.35
CA SER A 80 -11.52 12.21 -6.42
C SER A 80 -12.52 11.27 -5.75
N VAL A 81 -13.14 11.71 -4.65
CA VAL A 81 -14.12 10.94 -3.88
C VAL A 81 -15.52 11.27 -4.37
N THR A 82 -16.29 10.25 -4.72
CA THR A 82 -17.71 10.38 -5.11
C THR A 82 -18.58 9.68 -4.06
N ASP A 83 -19.52 10.43 -3.48
CA ASP A 83 -20.59 9.86 -2.66
C ASP A 83 -21.67 9.27 -3.57
N VAL A 84 -21.76 7.95 -3.62
CA VAL A 84 -22.65 7.23 -4.56
C VAL A 84 -23.99 6.89 -3.91
N ALA A 85 -23.96 6.47 -2.63
CA ALA A 85 -25.16 6.08 -1.88
C ALA A 85 -24.90 6.17 -0.36
N SER A 86 -25.93 6.00 0.46
CA SER A 86 -25.83 6.06 1.93
C SER A 86 -24.71 5.21 2.52
N GLY A 87 -24.44 4.04 1.97
CA GLY A 87 -23.38 3.11 2.40
C GLY A 87 -22.29 2.89 1.34
N PHE A 88 -22.16 3.74 0.30
CA PHE A 88 -21.22 3.48 -0.78
C PHE A 88 -20.48 4.72 -1.25
N LEU A 89 -19.15 4.62 -1.27
CA LEU A 89 -18.22 5.60 -1.84
C LEU A 89 -17.46 5.00 -3.00
N ARG A 90 -17.14 5.80 -3.99
CA ARG A 90 -16.21 5.46 -5.07
C ARG A 90 -15.11 6.50 -5.15
N VAL A 91 -13.86 6.05 -5.33
CA VAL A 91 -12.70 6.93 -5.48
C VAL A 91 -11.99 6.61 -6.79
N ASP A 92 -11.77 7.65 -7.58
CA ASP A 92 -10.79 7.64 -8.66
C ASP A 92 -9.45 8.11 -8.11
N ALA A 93 -8.46 7.23 -8.13
CA ALA A 93 -7.12 7.55 -7.65
C ALA A 93 -6.28 8.35 -8.67
N GLY A 94 -6.81 8.67 -9.85
CA GLY A 94 -6.13 9.46 -10.87
C GLY A 94 -4.83 8.83 -11.37
N ASN A 95 -4.79 7.51 -11.51
CA ASN A 95 -3.59 6.72 -11.79
C ASN A 95 -2.50 6.84 -10.72
N GLY A 96 -2.88 7.20 -9.49
CA GLY A 96 -2.00 7.32 -8.33
C GLY A 96 -1.96 6.04 -7.48
N PHE A 97 -1.50 6.18 -6.25
CA PHE A 97 -1.45 5.10 -5.27
C PHE A 97 -2.78 4.94 -4.53
N ALA A 98 -3.10 3.70 -4.15
CA ALA A 98 -4.35 3.37 -3.47
C ALA A 98 -4.43 3.93 -2.04
N GLN A 99 -3.30 4.00 -1.33
CA GLN A 99 -3.26 4.49 0.05
C GLN A 99 -3.66 5.97 0.17
N PRO A 100 -3.18 6.91 -0.66
CA PRO A 100 -3.71 8.27 -0.69
C PRO A 100 -5.20 8.34 -1.02
N ALA A 101 -5.70 7.46 -1.91
CA ALA A 101 -7.12 7.39 -2.25
C ALA A 101 -7.97 6.91 -1.06
N LEU A 102 -7.50 5.90 -0.33
CA LEU A 102 -8.12 5.44 0.91
C LEU A 102 -8.13 6.55 1.98
N ALA A 103 -6.98 7.21 2.18
CA ALA A 103 -6.85 8.29 3.16
C ALA A 103 -7.82 9.45 2.88
N ALA A 104 -8.01 9.80 1.61
CA ALA A 104 -8.95 10.85 1.21
C ALA A 104 -10.43 10.49 1.50
N ALA A 105 -10.79 9.20 1.35
CA ALA A 105 -12.16 8.74 1.56
C ALA A 105 -12.46 8.34 3.00
N ARG A 106 -11.45 7.99 3.80
CA ARG A 106 -11.61 7.40 5.12
C ARG A 106 -12.56 8.17 6.06
N PRO A 107 -12.46 9.50 6.23
CA PRO A 107 -13.35 10.21 7.17
C PRO A 107 -14.83 10.01 6.81
N LEU A 108 -15.18 10.15 5.54
CA LEU A 108 -16.55 9.95 5.07
C LEU A 108 -16.99 8.49 5.11
N LEU A 109 -16.07 7.55 4.85
CA LEU A 109 -16.33 6.11 4.95
C LEU A 109 -16.69 5.69 6.38
N VAL A 110 -15.94 6.19 7.37
CA VAL A 110 -16.19 5.94 8.80
C VAL A 110 -17.54 6.53 9.22
N GLU A 111 -17.84 7.76 8.81
CA GLU A 111 -19.15 8.39 9.07
C GLU A 111 -20.30 7.54 8.53
N LYS A 112 -20.19 7.10 7.26
CA LYS A 112 -21.21 6.24 6.64
C LYS A 112 -21.34 4.89 7.32
N ALA A 113 -20.24 4.25 7.70
CA ALA A 113 -20.26 2.97 8.40
C ALA A 113 -20.98 3.09 9.76
N ARG A 114 -20.73 4.17 10.49
CA ARG A 114 -21.40 4.43 11.78
C ARG A 114 -22.88 4.76 11.63
N SER A 115 -23.26 5.48 10.58
CA SER A 115 -24.66 5.89 10.34
C SER A 115 -25.51 4.79 9.72
N ALA A 116 -24.96 3.99 8.79
CA ALA A 116 -25.70 2.96 8.04
C ALA A 116 -25.45 1.53 8.56
N GLY A 117 -24.54 1.35 9.53
CA GLY A 117 -24.14 0.04 10.06
C GLY A 117 -23.11 -0.70 9.18
N ILE A 118 -23.00 -0.36 7.91
CA ILE A 118 -22.02 -0.87 6.95
C ILE A 118 -21.76 0.17 5.88
N ALA A 119 -20.50 0.24 5.40
CA ALA A 119 -20.16 1.04 4.23
C ALA A 119 -19.16 0.31 3.34
N LEU A 120 -19.22 0.60 2.04
CA LEU A 120 -18.34 0.09 1.00
C LEU A 120 -17.57 1.22 0.36
N LEU A 121 -16.27 0.99 0.12
CA LEU A 121 -15.42 1.85 -0.68
C LEU A 121 -14.88 1.08 -1.88
N ALA A 122 -15.12 1.58 -3.09
CA ALA A 122 -14.47 1.09 -4.30
C ALA A 122 -13.43 2.09 -4.79
N ILE A 123 -12.16 1.67 -4.82
CA ILE A 123 -11.05 2.47 -5.38
C ILE A 123 -10.72 1.90 -6.75
N HIS A 124 -10.63 2.77 -7.75
CA HIS A 124 -10.24 2.39 -9.10
C HIS A 124 -9.17 3.33 -9.66
N ASN A 125 -8.59 2.96 -10.78
CA ASN A 125 -7.51 3.70 -11.45
C ASN A 125 -6.36 3.97 -10.46
N SER A 126 -5.93 2.90 -9.74
CA SER A 126 -5.00 2.95 -8.62
C SER A 126 -3.94 1.86 -8.68
N HIS A 127 -2.82 2.10 -8.02
CA HIS A 127 -1.73 1.14 -7.85
C HIS A 127 -1.50 0.84 -6.37
N HIS A 128 -1.35 -0.43 -6.04
CA HIS A 128 -1.12 -0.90 -4.67
C HIS A 128 0.07 -1.87 -4.64
N PHE A 129 1.21 -1.43 -4.08
CA PHE A 129 2.42 -2.24 -3.98
C PHE A 129 2.75 -2.66 -2.55
N ALA A 130 1.98 -2.16 -1.59
CA ALA A 130 2.22 -2.31 -0.16
C ALA A 130 1.58 -3.55 0.44
N ALA A 131 1.84 -3.78 1.70
CA ALA A 131 1.06 -4.67 2.54
C ALA A 131 -0.36 -4.13 2.72
N LEU A 132 -1.33 -5.04 2.89
CA LEU A 132 -2.74 -4.66 2.91
C LEU A 132 -3.31 -4.46 4.33
N TRP A 133 -2.65 -5.04 5.38
CA TRP A 133 -3.15 -4.87 6.74
C TRP A 133 -3.08 -3.42 7.28
N PRO A 134 -2.08 -2.56 6.92
CA PRO A 134 -2.09 -1.18 7.37
C PRO A 134 -3.27 -0.36 6.85
N ASP A 135 -3.93 -0.84 5.78
CA ASP A 135 -5.12 -0.18 5.24
C ASP A 135 -6.36 -0.44 6.10
N VAL A 136 -6.42 -1.53 6.86
CA VAL A 136 -7.58 -1.93 7.67
C VAL A 136 -7.41 -1.70 9.17
N GLU A 137 -6.20 -1.74 9.71
CA GLU A 137 -5.92 -1.52 11.14
C GLU A 137 -6.50 -0.22 11.69
N PRO A 138 -6.39 0.95 11.01
CA PRO A 138 -6.92 2.19 11.53
C PRO A 138 -8.45 2.20 11.72
N PHE A 139 -9.19 1.32 11.05
CA PHE A 139 -10.63 1.18 11.28
C PHE A 139 -10.92 0.38 12.55
N ALA A 140 -10.12 -0.65 12.84
CA ALA A 140 -10.23 -1.40 14.09
C ALA A 140 -9.91 -0.53 15.31
N GLU A 141 -8.91 0.34 15.22
CA GLU A 141 -8.60 1.34 16.25
C GLU A 141 -9.77 2.29 16.53
N GLU A 142 -10.65 2.51 15.53
CA GLU A 142 -11.87 3.29 15.67
C GLU A 142 -13.10 2.47 16.09
N GLY A 143 -12.92 1.18 16.44
CA GLY A 143 -13.98 0.26 16.86
C GLY A 143 -14.87 -0.24 15.73
N LEU A 144 -14.34 -0.28 14.50
CA LEU A 144 -15.00 -0.82 13.33
C LEU A 144 -14.35 -2.13 12.89
N VAL A 145 -15.14 -3.00 12.27
CA VAL A 145 -14.61 -4.16 11.53
C VAL A 145 -14.33 -3.73 10.09
N ALA A 146 -13.16 -4.06 9.59
CA ALA A 146 -12.76 -3.74 8.22
C ALA A 146 -12.28 -4.97 7.44
N LEU A 147 -12.67 -5.03 6.17
CA LEU A 147 -12.22 -6.02 5.20
C LEU A 147 -11.72 -5.28 3.96
N SER A 148 -10.50 -5.58 3.52
CA SER A 148 -9.94 -5.08 2.27
C SER A 148 -9.62 -6.22 1.33
N VAL A 149 -9.92 -6.05 0.05
CA VAL A 149 -9.63 -7.00 -1.03
C VAL A 149 -9.02 -6.25 -2.21
N VAL A 150 -8.00 -6.82 -2.83
CA VAL A 150 -7.29 -6.19 -3.93
C VAL A 150 -7.13 -7.16 -5.11
N ASN A 151 -7.39 -6.68 -6.32
CA ASN A 151 -6.95 -7.35 -7.54
C ASN A 151 -5.48 -7.01 -7.79
N SER A 152 -4.64 -8.02 -7.90
CA SER A 152 -3.23 -7.81 -8.23
C SER A 152 -2.88 -8.27 -9.65
N MET A 153 -1.72 -7.81 -10.14
CA MET A 153 -1.24 -8.16 -11.48
C MET A 153 -1.11 -9.68 -11.65
N THR A 154 -1.30 -10.14 -12.86
CA THR A 154 -1.25 -11.56 -13.23
C THR A 154 0.17 -12.11 -13.02
N CYS A 155 0.34 -12.99 -12.03
CA CYS A 155 1.63 -13.60 -11.68
C CYS A 155 1.51 -15.06 -11.18
N VAL A 156 0.28 -15.54 -10.92
CA VAL A 156 0.04 -16.87 -10.38
C VAL A 156 -0.41 -17.81 -11.50
N VAL A 157 0.31 -18.95 -11.63
CA VAL A 157 -0.01 -20.00 -12.59
C VAL A 157 -0.99 -20.98 -11.96
N PRO A 158 -2.18 -21.21 -12.55
CA PRO A 158 -3.11 -22.24 -12.08
C PRO A 158 -2.49 -23.64 -12.16
N HIS A 159 -2.94 -24.55 -11.30
CA HIS A 159 -2.51 -25.95 -11.38
C HIS A 159 -2.80 -26.56 -12.75
N GLY A 160 -1.78 -27.16 -13.37
CA GLY A 160 -1.87 -27.76 -14.70
C GLY A 160 -1.80 -26.78 -15.88
N ALA A 161 -1.61 -25.48 -15.64
CA ALA A 161 -1.37 -24.48 -16.68
C ALA A 161 0.13 -24.18 -16.84
N ASP A 162 0.49 -23.51 -17.94
CA ASP A 162 1.86 -23.15 -18.32
C ASP A 162 2.12 -21.62 -18.28
N ARG A 163 1.08 -20.82 -18.02
CA ARG A 163 1.17 -19.35 -17.97
C ARG A 163 0.40 -18.75 -16.81
N PRO A 164 0.85 -17.59 -16.28
CA PRO A 164 0.11 -16.86 -15.27
C PRO A 164 -1.28 -16.45 -15.75
N LEU A 165 -2.29 -16.59 -14.87
CA LEU A 165 -3.69 -16.19 -15.13
C LEU A 165 -4.27 -15.34 -14.00
N PHE A 166 -3.83 -15.53 -12.76
CA PHE A 166 -4.33 -14.84 -11.59
C PHE A 166 -3.25 -13.96 -10.95
N GLY A 167 -3.69 -12.94 -10.22
CA GLY A 167 -2.87 -12.26 -9.24
C GLY A 167 -2.84 -13.00 -7.91
N THR A 168 -2.06 -12.53 -6.96
CA THR A 168 -2.07 -13.04 -5.56
C THR A 168 -3.38 -12.69 -4.86
N ASN A 169 -4.04 -11.60 -5.26
CA ASN A 169 -5.37 -11.16 -4.81
C ASN A 169 -5.50 -11.23 -3.28
N PRO A 170 -4.69 -10.46 -2.52
CA PRO A 170 -4.66 -10.53 -1.08
C PRO A 170 -5.96 -10.03 -0.45
N ILE A 171 -6.22 -10.53 0.75
CA ILE A 171 -7.32 -10.11 1.62
C ILE A 171 -6.72 -9.70 2.97
N ALA A 172 -7.18 -8.59 3.55
CA ALA A 172 -6.87 -8.20 4.91
C ALA A 172 -8.16 -7.98 5.70
N PHE A 173 -8.12 -8.31 6.98
CA PHE A 173 -9.21 -8.18 7.91
C PHE A 173 -8.68 -7.61 9.22
N ALA A 174 -9.44 -6.69 9.85
CA ALA A 174 -9.18 -6.15 11.17
C ALA A 174 -10.51 -5.97 11.94
N ALA A 175 -10.45 -6.20 13.27
CA ALA A 175 -11.58 -6.03 14.20
C ALA A 175 -11.08 -5.61 15.58
#